data_2281ade9e798fd1201f908a4534d3bd3
#
_entry.id   2281ade9e798fd1201f908a4534d3bd3
#
_cell.length_a   1.000
_cell.length_b   1.000
_cell.length_c   1.000
_cell.angle_alpha   90.00
_cell.angle_beta   90.00
_cell.angle_gamma   90.00
#
_symmetry.space_group_name_H-M   'P 1'
#
loop_
_entity.id
_entity.type
_entity.pdbx_description
1 polymer ?
#
loop_
_entity_poly.entity_id
_entity_poly.type
_entity_poly.pdbx_seq_one_letter_code
_entity_poly.pdbx_strand_id
1 'polypeptide(L)'
;KKLENHQLKLKKIFESITHIIEEYLPDEVAVEAPFFGKNVQSMLKLGRAQGVAMAATLVKGLPIVEYAPRKIKQSLTGKGSASKEQVAEMIKNLLKLNSLPKELDASDGIAVAICHHYQKTHKQEKTYSGWDAYLKANPKKELK
;
A
#
# COMPACT_ATOMS: atom_id res chain seq x y z
N LYS A 1 8.42 24.28 13.02
CA LYS A 1 7.29 25.22 13.16
C LYS A 1 6.00 24.42 13.11
N LYS A 2 5.23 24.37 14.18
CA LYS A 2 3.98 23.62 14.28
C LYS A 2 2.95 24.26 13.33
N LEU A 3 2.45 23.51 12.35
CA LEU A 3 1.39 23.98 11.46
C LEU A 3 0.08 24.00 12.26
N GLU A 4 -0.37 25.17 12.68
CA GLU A 4 -1.53 25.34 13.58
C GLU A 4 -2.86 25.16 12.86
N ASN A 5 -2.90 25.43 11.54
CA ASN A 5 -4.12 25.37 10.74
C ASN A 5 -4.22 24.05 9.96
N HIS A 6 -5.37 23.38 10.03
CA HIS A 6 -5.66 22.15 9.31
C HIS A 6 -5.49 22.30 7.78
N GLN A 7 -5.89 23.43 7.22
CA GLN A 7 -5.73 23.75 5.80
C GLN A 7 -4.26 23.77 5.36
N LEU A 8 -3.39 24.39 6.18
CA LEU A 8 -1.95 24.41 5.91
C LEU A 8 -1.33 23.00 5.95
N LYS A 9 -1.84 22.12 6.81
CA LYS A 9 -1.40 20.71 6.82
C LYS A 9 -1.80 19.99 5.53
N LEU A 10 -3.03 20.21 5.05
CA LEU A 10 -3.48 19.61 3.78
C LEU A 10 -2.67 20.15 2.60
N LYS A 11 -2.43 21.46 2.55
CA LYS A 11 -1.53 22.06 1.55
C LYS A 11 -0.15 21.42 1.58
N LYS A 12 0.44 21.26 2.76
CA LYS A 12 1.77 20.64 2.91
C LYS A 12 1.78 19.17 2.44
N ILE A 13 0.71 18.42 2.69
CA ILE A 13 0.57 17.04 2.18
C ILE A 13 0.59 17.04 0.66
N PHE A 14 -0.23 17.90 0.03
CA PHE A 14 -0.28 18.01 -1.43
C PHE A 14 1.10 18.33 -2.03
N GLU A 15 1.75 19.36 -1.52
CA GLU A 15 3.08 19.79 -1.98
C GLU A 15 4.13 18.70 -1.78
N SER A 16 4.11 18.00 -0.63
CA SER A 16 5.07 16.94 -0.33
C SER A 16 4.89 15.73 -1.23
N ILE A 17 3.65 15.28 -1.46
CA ILE A 17 3.38 14.16 -2.38
C ILE A 17 3.75 14.53 -3.81
N THR A 18 3.40 15.73 -4.27
CA THR A 18 3.79 16.22 -5.60
C THR A 18 5.31 16.22 -5.76
N HIS A 19 6.04 16.73 -4.79
CA HIS A 19 7.50 16.76 -4.82
C HIS A 19 8.12 15.36 -4.87
N ILE A 20 7.63 14.44 -4.02
CA ILE A 20 8.10 13.04 -4.03
C ILE A 20 7.84 12.37 -5.39
N ILE A 21 6.67 12.58 -5.97
CA ILE A 21 6.35 12.04 -7.30
C ILE A 21 7.29 12.60 -8.37
N GLU A 22 7.60 13.88 -8.33
CA GLU A 22 8.53 14.53 -9.27
C GLU A 22 9.98 14.08 -9.10
N GLU A 23 10.38 13.80 -7.86
CA GLU A 23 11.75 13.38 -7.52
C GLU A 23 12.00 11.91 -7.89
N TYR A 24 11.05 11.01 -7.54
CA TYR A 24 11.24 9.56 -7.67
C TYR A 24 10.59 8.94 -8.91
N LEU A 25 9.73 9.68 -9.62
CA LEU A 25 9.04 9.26 -10.86
C LEU A 25 8.42 7.85 -10.75
N PRO A 26 7.54 7.59 -9.77
CA PRO A 26 6.94 6.28 -9.61
C PRO A 26 5.95 5.98 -10.75
N ASP A 27 5.76 4.70 -11.07
CA ASP A 27 4.78 4.25 -12.07
C ASP A 27 3.34 4.25 -11.52
N GLU A 28 3.18 4.06 -10.21
CA GLU A 28 1.89 3.99 -9.53
C GLU A 28 2.03 4.23 -8.02
N VAL A 29 0.91 4.52 -7.37
CA VAL A 29 0.86 4.78 -5.93
C VAL A 29 -0.04 3.76 -5.24
N ALA A 30 0.46 3.16 -4.17
CA ALA A 30 -0.30 2.27 -3.32
C ALA A 30 -0.66 2.95 -2.01
N VAL A 31 -1.91 2.82 -1.58
CA VAL A 31 -2.38 3.39 -0.31
C VAL A 31 -3.12 2.36 0.52
N GLU A 32 -3.12 2.54 1.83
CA GLU A 32 -3.97 1.76 2.72
C GLU A 32 -5.38 2.32 2.69
N ALA A 33 -6.39 1.46 2.48
CA ALA A 33 -7.79 1.86 2.51
C ALA A 33 -8.19 2.33 3.91
N PRO A 34 -9.04 3.38 4.04
CA PRO A 34 -9.48 3.87 5.33
C PRO A 34 -10.19 2.77 6.12
N PHE A 35 -9.87 2.63 7.39
CA PHE A 35 -10.52 1.69 8.29
C PHE A 35 -11.45 2.43 9.26
N PHE A 36 -12.62 1.86 9.51
CA PHE A 36 -13.57 2.41 10.47
C PHE A 36 -13.04 2.26 11.91
N GLY A 37 -12.57 3.37 12.48
CA GLY A 37 -12.13 3.45 13.87
C GLY A 37 -13.23 4.00 14.78
N LYS A 38 -13.04 3.87 16.10
CA LYS A 38 -13.98 4.37 17.11
C LYS A 38 -14.05 5.91 17.17
N ASN A 39 -13.02 6.61 16.70
CA ASN A 39 -12.94 8.07 16.75
C ASN A 39 -13.24 8.68 15.38
N VAL A 40 -14.48 9.12 15.19
CA VAL A 40 -14.98 9.73 13.95
C VAL A 40 -14.18 10.98 13.56
N GLN A 41 -13.80 11.83 14.51
CA GLN A 41 -13.02 13.04 14.21
C GLN A 41 -11.64 12.75 13.64
N SER A 42 -10.98 11.72 14.17
CA SER A 42 -9.68 11.28 13.66
C SER A 42 -9.84 10.67 12.27
N MET A 43 -10.88 9.90 12.03
CA MET A 43 -11.19 9.32 10.72
C MET A 43 -11.44 10.40 9.66
N LEU A 44 -12.22 11.44 9.98
CA LEU A 44 -12.49 12.55 9.06
C LEU A 44 -11.19 13.31 8.72
N LYS A 45 -10.31 13.52 9.69
CA LYS A 45 -9.00 14.16 9.44
C LYS A 45 -8.10 13.29 8.56
N LEU A 46 -8.06 11.99 8.82
CA LEU A 46 -7.29 11.04 8.03
C LEU A 46 -7.83 10.94 6.60
N GLY A 47 -9.16 10.81 6.42
CA GLY A 47 -9.79 10.77 5.11
C GLY A 47 -9.53 12.03 4.27
N ARG A 48 -9.55 13.23 4.90
CA ARG A 48 -9.17 14.47 4.21
C ARG A 48 -7.70 14.45 3.77
N ALA A 49 -6.80 14.02 4.64
CA ALA A 49 -5.37 13.92 4.32
C ALA A 49 -5.11 12.93 3.18
N GLN A 50 -5.75 11.76 3.23
CA GLN A 50 -5.67 10.74 2.19
C GLN A 50 -6.25 11.25 0.86
N GLY A 51 -7.43 11.88 0.88
CA GLY A 51 -8.04 12.48 -0.31
C GLY A 51 -7.13 13.50 -0.99
N VAL A 52 -6.42 14.32 -0.22
CA VAL A 52 -5.44 15.28 -0.74
C VAL A 52 -4.22 14.57 -1.35
N ALA A 53 -3.70 13.51 -0.72
CA ALA A 53 -2.60 12.72 -1.26
C ALA A 53 -3.01 12.04 -2.59
N MET A 54 -4.21 11.47 -2.64
CA MET A 54 -4.77 10.88 -3.85
C MET A 54 -4.97 11.92 -4.95
N ALA A 55 -5.48 13.12 -4.64
CA ALA A 55 -5.64 14.21 -5.59
C ALA A 55 -4.30 14.63 -6.20
N ALA A 56 -3.25 14.79 -5.38
CA ALA A 56 -1.90 15.10 -5.85
C ALA A 56 -1.37 14.03 -6.82
N THR A 57 -1.63 12.75 -6.52
CA THR A 57 -1.27 11.60 -7.37
C THR A 57 -2.01 11.62 -8.71
N LEU A 58 -3.33 11.83 -8.69
CA LEU A 58 -4.17 11.82 -9.88
C LEU A 58 -3.87 12.99 -10.82
N VAL A 59 -3.55 14.18 -10.28
CA VAL A 59 -3.10 15.34 -11.07
C VAL A 59 -1.84 15.03 -11.87
N LYS A 60 -0.98 14.13 -11.37
CA LYS A 60 0.22 13.66 -12.06
C LYS A 60 -0.06 12.48 -13.02
N GLY A 61 -1.32 12.07 -13.18
CA GLY A 61 -1.71 10.99 -14.09
C GLY A 61 -1.32 9.59 -13.61
N LEU A 62 -0.97 9.43 -12.33
CA LEU A 62 -0.55 8.14 -11.77
C LEU A 62 -1.75 7.32 -11.30
N PRO A 63 -1.80 6.00 -11.60
CA PRO A 63 -2.80 5.10 -11.06
C PRO A 63 -2.61 4.90 -9.55
N ILE A 64 -3.73 4.73 -8.85
CA ILE A 64 -3.75 4.47 -7.41
C ILE A 64 -4.35 3.09 -7.15
N VAL A 65 -3.72 2.33 -6.27
CA VAL A 65 -4.23 1.03 -5.82
C VAL A 65 -4.41 1.06 -4.30
N GLU A 66 -5.63 0.73 -3.86
CA GLU A 66 -5.97 0.70 -2.43
C GLU A 66 -5.94 -0.73 -1.88
N TYR A 67 -5.37 -0.89 -0.68
CA TYR A 67 -5.28 -2.17 0.02
C TYR A 67 -5.92 -2.10 1.40
N ALA A 68 -6.80 -3.07 1.71
CA ALA A 68 -7.34 -3.21 3.06
C ALA A 68 -6.22 -3.56 4.07
N PRO A 69 -6.25 -3.02 5.31
CA PRO A 69 -5.23 -3.29 6.33
C PRO A 69 -4.97 -4.79 6.58
N ARG A 70 -6.03 -5.58 6.57
CA ARG A 70 -5.94 -7.05 6.71
C ARG A 70 -5.16 -7.70 5.56
N LYS A 71 -5.33 -7.20 4.34
CA LYS A 71 -4.62 -7.70 3.15
C LYS A 71 -3.14 -7.37 3.21
N ILE A 72 -2.80 -6.15 3.66
CA ILE A 72 -1.42 -5.73 3.84
C ILE A 72 -0.72 -6.67 4.84
N LYS A 73 -1.30 -6.86 6.02
CA LYS A 73 -0.77 -7.76 7.05
C LYS A 73 -0.61 -9.20 6.54
N GLN A 74 -1.61 -9.72 5.86
CA GLN A 74 -1.59 -11.07 5.31
C GLN A 74 -0.50 -11.26 4.25
N SER A 75 -0.26 -10.28 3.40
CA SER A 75 0.77 -10.37 2.35
C SER A 75 2.19 -10.41 2.92
N LEU A 76 2.44 -9.75 4.04
CA LEU A 76 3.77 -9.72 4.67
C LEU A 76 4.00 -10.91 5.62
N THR A 77 3.00 -11.26 6.42
CA THR A 77 3.17 -12.20 7.55
C THR A 77 2.46 -13.54 7.35
N GLY A 78 1.68 -13.69 6.27
CA GLY A 78 0.78 -14.82 6.06
C GLY A 78 -0.50 -14.75 6.92
N LYS A 79 -0.61 -13.81 7.88
CA LYS A 79 -1.73 -13.69 8.83
C LYS A 79 -2.31 -12.29 8.82
N GLY A 80 -3.59 -12.15 8.42
CA GLY A 80 -4.27 -10.84 8.40
C GLY A 80 -4.56 -10.24 9.79
N SER A 81 -4.40 -11.03 10.86
CA SER A 81 -4.52 -10.61 12.26
C SER A 81 -3.18 -10.27 12.94
N ALA A 82 -2.08 -10.24 12.18
CA ALA A 82 -0.76 -9.94 12.72
C ALA A 82 -0.73 -8.59 13.46
N SER A 83 0.07 -8.52 14.53
CA SER A 83 0.29 -7.25 15.25
C SER A 83 1.16 -6.30 14.44
N LYS A 84 1.21 -5.02 14.85
CA LYS A 84 2.10 -4.03 14.21
C LYS A 84 3.58 -4.41 14.38
N GLU A 85 3.95 -4.94 15.52
CA GLU A 85 5.29 -5.39 15.83
C GLU A 85 5.71 -6.56 14.94
N GLN A 86 4.82 -7.51 14.69
CA GLN A 86 5.07 -8.63 13.78
C GLN A 86 5.28 -8.16 12.33
N VAL A 87 4.48 -7.20 11.88
CA VAL A 87 4.65 -6.58 10.55
C VAL A 87 5.99 -5.85 10.47
N ALA A 88 6.32 -5.07 11.48
CA ALA A 88 7.57 -4.32 11.56
C ALA A 88 8.81 -5.23 11.54
N GLU A 89 8.79 -6.32 12.32
CA GLU A 89 9.88 -7.30 12.32
C GLU A 89 10.02 -8.01 10.97
N MET A 90 8.89 -8.32 10.31
CA MET A 90 8.93 -8.89 8.97
C MET A 90 9.55 -7.93 7.94
N ILE A 91 9.19 -6.64 7.99
CA ILE A 91 9.80 -5.61 7.14
C ILE A 91 11.31 -5.53 7.36
N LYS A 92 11.74 -5.49 8.63
CA LYS A 92 13.15 -5.46 9.01
C LYS A 92 13.93 -6.63 8.40
N ASN A 93 13.37 -7.84 8.50
CA ASN A 93 13.99 -9.04 7.97
C ASN A 93 14.00 -9.07 6.43
N LEU A 94 12.90 -8.72 5.78
CA LEU A 94 12.78 -8.70 4.31
C LEU A 94 13.75 -7.72 3.67
N LEU A 95 13.87 -6.52 4.25
CA LEU A 95 14.73 -5.45 3.73
C LEU A 95 16.13 -5.47 4.32
N LYS A 96 16.45 -6.44 5.20
CA LYS A 96 17.75 -6.57 5.89
C LYS A 96 18.19 -5.28 6.58
N LEU A 97 17.23 -4.60 7.23
CA LEU A 97 17.50 -3.35 7.94
C LEU A 97 18.17 -3.61 9.29
N ASN A 98 19.16 -2.79 9.63
CA ASN A 98 19.78 -2.83 10.96
C ASN A 98 18.79 -2.38 12.06
N SER A 99 17.95 -1.40 11.75
CA SER A 99 16.89 -0.88 12.63
C SER A 99 15.70 -0.44 11.82
N LEU A 100 14.51 -0.46 12.43
CA LEU A 100 13.32 0.14 11.85
C LEU A 100 13.35 1.65 12.00
N PRO A 101 12.64 2.39 11.10
CA PRO A 101 12.37 3.81 11.33
C PRO A 101 11.73 4.02 12.71
N LYS A 102 12.12 5.09 13.40
CA LYS A 102 11.53 5.43 14.71
C LYS A 102 10.05 5.77 14.61
N GLU A 103 9.63 6.31 13.49
CA GLU A 103 8.26 6.65 13.17
C GLU A 103 7.52 5.40 12.67
N LEU A 104 6.53 4.95 13.42
CA LEU A 104 5.69 3.78 13.08
C LEU A 104 4.96 3.96 11.73
N ASP A 105 4.57 5.18 11.40
CA ASP A 105 3.89 5.51 10.14
C ASP A 105 4.75 5.23 8.90
N ALA A 106 6.08 5.37 9.02
CA ALA A 106 7.01 5.00 7.94
C ALA A 106 6.98 3.48 7.67
N SER A 107 6.85 2.68 8.72
CA SER A 107 6.72 1.22 8.59
C SER A 107 5.40 0.82 7.92
N ASP A 108 4.31 1.53 8.20
CA ASP A 108 3.01 1.30 7.58
C ASP A 108 3.09 1.58 6.06
N GLY A 109 3.74 2.68 5.65
CA GLY A 109 3.98 2.99 4.23
C GLY A 109 4.82 1.94 3.50
N ILE A 110 5.89 1.45 4.13
CA ILE A 110 6.72 0.37 3.59
C ILE A 110 5.89 -0.93 3.44
N ALA A 111 5.04 -1.25 4.43
CA ALA A 111 4.17 -2.43 4.38
C ALA A 111 3.24 -2.40 3.17
N VAL A 112 2.62 -1.25 2.88
CA VAL A 112 1.76 -1.07 1.69
C VAL A 112 2.55 -1.28 0.40
N ALA A 113 3.73 -0.69 0.29
CA ALA A 113 4.59 -0.83 -0.89
C ALA A 113 4.99 -2.29 -1.15
N ILE A 114 5.40 -3.03 -0.12
CA ILE A 114 5.73 -4.46 -0.23
C ILE A 114 4.50 -5.27 -0.61
N CYS A 115 3.34 -5.00 0.01
CA CYS A 115 2.08 -5.65 -0.36
C CYS A 115 1.78 -5.45 -1.83
N HIS A 116 1.92 -4.24 -2.33
CA HIS A 116 1.68 -3.90 -3.73
C HIS A 116 2.64 -4.65 -4.66
N HIS A 117 3.91 -4.68 -4.35
CA HIS A 117 4.92 -5.43 -5.10
C HIS A 117 4.55 -6.92 -5.23
N TYR A 118 4.17 -7.57 -4.14
CA TYR A 118 3.76 -8.98 -4.17
C TYR A 118 2.49 -9.21 -4.99
N GLN A 119 1.49 -8.31 -4.91
CA GLN A 119 0.26 -8.45 -5.70
C GLN A 119 0.52 -8.32 -7.21
N LYS A 120 1.46 -7.47 -7.63
CA LYS A 120 1.85 -7.33 -9.04
C LYS A 120 2.57 -8.59 -9.53
N THR A 121 3.50 -9.09 -8.76
CA THR A 121 4.27 -10.28 -9.13
C THR A 121 3.35 -11.50 -9.29
N HIS A 122 2.38 -11.69 -8.39
CA HIS A 122 1.40 -12.78 -8.49
C HIS A 122 0.35 -12.60 -9.61
N LYS A 123 0.02 -11.36 -10.02
CA LYS A 123 -0.89 -11.14 -11.15
C LYS A 123 -0.27 -11.51 -12.51
N GLN A 124 1.03 -11.63 -12.61
CA GLN A 124 1.69 -12.13 -13.82
C GLN A 124 1.59 -13.66 -13.96
N GLU A 125 1.32 -14.40 -12.89
CA GLU A 125 0.93 -15.80 -13.00
C GLU A 125 -0.51 -15.86 -13.48
N LYS A 126 -0.74 -16.45 -14.67
CA LYS A 126 -2.07 -16.66 -15.22
C LYS A 126 -2.91 -17.44 -14.23
N THR A 127 -3.82 -16.78 -13.52
CA THR A 127 -4.82 -17.43 -12.69
C THR A 127 -5.87 -18.06 -13.61
N TYR A 128 -5.91 -19.35 -13.68
CA TYR A 128 -6.94 -20.08 -14.41
C TYR A 128 -8.16 -20.27 -13.51
N SER A 129 -9.37 -20.03 -14.03
CA SER A 129 -10.63 -20.14 -13.29
C SER A 129 -11.06 -21.60 -13.02
N GLY A 130 -10.19 -22.57 -13.25
CA GLY A 130 -10.41 -24.01 -13.06
C GLY A 130 -9.48 -24.85 -13.92
N TRP A 131 -9.54 -26.15 -13.72
CA TRP A 131 -8.69 -27.13 -14.41
C TRP A 131 -8.90 -27.10 -15.93
N ASP A 132 -10.13 -26.94 -16.39
CA ASP A 132 -10.46 -26.84 -17.82
C ASP A 132 -9.84 -25.62 -18.50
N ALA A 133 -9.83 -24.47 -17.82
CA ALA A 133 -9.18 -23.27 -18.32
C ALA A 133 -7.65 -23.42 -18.37
N TYR A 134 -7.07 -24.14 -17.40
CA TYR A 134 -5.65 -24.47 -17.39
C TYR A 134 -5.27 -25.37 -18.57
N LEU A 135 -6.03 -26.45 -18.82
CA LEU A 135 -5.78 -27.40 -19.92
C LEU A 135 -5.93 -26.74 -21.29
N LYS A 136 -6.96 -25.92 -21.50
CA LYS A 136 -7.13 -25.12 -22.74
C LYS A 136 -5.94 -24.19 -23.02
N ALA A 137 -5.36 -23.62 -22.00
CA ALA A 137 -4.20 -22.73 -22.15
C ALA A 137 -2.86 -23.49 -22.23
N ASN A 138 -2.84 -24.79 -21.88
CA ASN A 138 -1.65 -25.65 -21.90
C ASN A 138 -1.94 -26.99 -22.62
N PRO A 139 -2.28 -26.98 -23.92
CA PRO A 139 -2.74 -28.16 -24.63
C PRO A 139 -1.72 -29.31 -24.70
N LYS A 140 -0.44 -29.05 -24.46
CA LYS A 140 0.64 -30.06 -24.39
C LYS A 140 0.73 -30.81 -23.07
N LYS A 141 -0.11 -30.46 -22.07
CA LYS A 141 -0.16 -31.08 -20.73
C LYS A 141 -1.37 -31.99 -20.54
N GLU A 142 -2.17 -32.27 -21.58
CA GLU A 142 -3.12 -33.36 -21.52
C GLU A 142 -2.34 -34.66 -21.34
N LEU A 143 -2.54 -35.27 -20.18
CA LEU A 143 -1.96 -36.59 -19.88
C LEU A 143 -2.57 -37.62 -20.86
N LYS A 144 -1.70 -38.29 -21.56
CA LYS A 144 -2.05 -39.50 -22.30
C LYS A 144 -2.47 -40.59 -21.31
#